data_2155cb604f9599eb47be9f819a10706e
#
_entry.id   2155cb604f9599eb47be9f819a10706e
#
_cell.length_a   1.000
_cell.length_b   1.000
_cell.length_c   1.000
_cell.angle_alpha   90.00
_cell.angle_beta   90.00
_cell.angle_gamma   90.00
#
_symmetry.space_group_name_H-M   'P 1'
#
loop_
_entity.id
_entity.type
_entity.pdbx_description
1 polymer ?
#
loop_
_entity_poly.entity_id
_entity_poly.type
_entity_poly.pdbx_seq_one_letter_code
_entity_poly.pdbx_strand_id
1 'polypeptide(L)'
;GHESGAFTGAQGKRIGKLEYAHGGTLFLDEIESMPLAQQVKLLRVLQEQKLERLGSNQSIHVDLRIIAATKPDLLEEARAGRFREDLAYRLNVAQLRLPPLRERREDIPLLFDHFAQSAAERLGRNVEPLSGAQLGRLLSHDWP
;
A
#
# COMPACT_ATOMS: atom_id res chain seq x y z
N GLY A 1 12.16 10.94 -9.13
CA GLY A 1 12.38 12.34 -9.52
C GLY A 1 13.22 12.46 -10.79
N HIS A 2 13.32 13.67 -11.31
CA HIS A 2 14.11 13.96 -12.52
C HIS A 2 14.76 15.35 -12.42
N GLU A 3 15.89 15.50 -13.10
CA GLU A 3 16.48 16.80 -13.35
C GLU A 3 15.84 17.45 -14.59
N SER A 4 16.04 18.75 -14.74
CA SER A 4 15.58 19.50 -15.92
C SER A 4 16.20 18.90 -17.19
N GLY A 5 15.40 18.67 -18.25
CA GLY A 5 15.88 18.09 -19.50
C GLY A 5 16.10 16.57 -19.51
N ALA A 6 15.74 15.84 -18.46
CA ALA A 6 15.91 14.39 -18.36
C ALA A 6 15.15 13.58 -19.42
N PHE A 7 14.08 14.14 -19.96
CA PHE A 7 13.28 13.60 -21.06
C PHE A 7 12.52 14.70 -21.77
N THR A 8 11.94 14.42 -22.94
CA THR A 8 11.15 15.37 -23.72
C THR A 8 9.97 15.88 -22.89
N GLY A 9 9.93 17.18 -22.57
CA GLY A 9 8.93 17.79 -21.70
C GLY A 9 9.27 17.90 -20.21
N ALA A 10 10.46 17.46 -19.79
CA ALA A 10 10.96 17.67 -18.43
C ALA A 10 11.34 19.14 -18.19
N GLN A 11 10.35 19.96 -17.84
CA GLN A 11 10.56 21.36 -17.46
C GLN A 11 10.83 21.45 -15.96
N GLY A 12 12.06 21.79 -15.60
CA GLY A 12 12.50 21.97 -14.22
C GLY A 12 12.82 20.64 -13.50
N LYS A 13 13.41 20.78 -12.33
CA LYS A 13 13.76 19.67 -11.43
C LYS A 13 12.54 19.24 -10.61
N ARG A 14 12.33 17.93 -10.48
CA ARG A 14 11.26 17.36 -9.63
C ARG A 14 11.83 16.33 -8.65
N ILE A 15 11.55 16.55 -7.37
CA ILE A 15 11.88 15.59 -6.31
C ILE A 15 10.97 14.36 -6.41
N GLY A 16 11.54 13.16 -6.32
CA GLY A 16 10.79 11.89 -6.33
C GLY A 16 10.19 11.55 -4.96
N LYS A 17 9.22 10.62 -4.97
CA LYS A 17 8.52 10.21 -3.74
C LYS A 17 9.47 9.61 -2.69
N LEU A 18 10.44 8.78 -3.10
CA LEU A 18 11.43 8.18 -2.20
C LEU A 18 12.33 9.24 -1.58
N GLU A 19 12.78 10.22 -2.37
CA GLU A 19 13.59 11.32 -1.88
C GLU A 19 12.78 12.24 -0.94
N TYR A 20 11.51 12.51 -1.28
CA TYR A 20 10.61 13.31 -0.45
C TYR A 20 10.33 12.65 0.92
N ALA A 21 10.31 11.31 0.97
CA ALA A 21 10.09 10.56 2.20
C ALA A 21 11.34 10.41 3.08
N HIS A 22 12.48 11.01 2.70
CA HIS A 22 13.71 10.95 3.50
C HIS A 22 13.49 11.39 4.95
N GLY A 23 13.98 10.62 5.90
CA GLY A 23 13.79 10.81 7.33
C GLY A 23 12.41 10.43 7.85
N GLY A 24 11.52 9.88 6.98
CA GLY A 24 10.15 9.54 7.32
C GLY A 24 9.77 8.11 6.97
N THR A 25 8.46 7.90 6.79
CA THR A 25 7.87 6.61 6.42
C THR A 25 7.18 6.71 5.07
N LEU A 26 7.48 5.75 4.18
CA LEU A 26 6.82 5.59 2.91
C LEU A 26 5.89 4.36 2.97
N PHE A 27 4.60 4.57 2.75
CA PHE A 27 3.62 3.51 2.59
C PHE A 27 3.45 3.17 1.10
N LEU A 28 3.61 1.89 0.77
CA LEU A 28 3.44 1.36 -0.58
C LEU A 28 2.25 0.41 -0.58
N ASP A 29 1.13 0.86 -1.14
CA ASP A 29 -0.06 0.04 -1.28
C ASP A 29 -0.01 -0.76 -2.59
N GLU A 30 -0.59 -1.97 -2.57
CA GLU A 30 -0.64 -2.89 -3.71
C GLU A 30 0.74 -3.11 -4.35
N ILE A 31 1.77 -3.38 -3.52
CA ILE A 31 3.16 -3.50 -3.96
C ILE A 31 3.34 -4.59 -5.03
N GLU A 32 2.50 -5.61 -5.05
CA GLU A 32 2.47 -6.68 -6.06
C GLU A 32 2.24 -6.15 -7.48
N SER A 33 1.57 -5.00 -7.61
CA SER A 33 1.30 -4.37 -8.91
C SER A 33 2.50 -3.60 -9.48
N MET A 34 3.60 -3.52 -8.73
CA MET A 34 4.80 -2.80 -9.18
C MET A 34 5.49 -3.54 -10.34
N PRO A 35 5.78 -2.87 -11.48
CA PRO A 35 6.51 -3.48 -12.58
C PRO A 35 7.90 -3.96 -12.16
N LEU A 36 8.36 -5.10 -12.68
CA LEU A 36 9.65 -5.73 -12.34
C LEU A 36 10.85 -4.75 -12.45
N ALA A 37 10.85 -3.88 -13.46
CA ALA A 37 11.89 -2.87 -13.62
C ALA A 37 11.93 -1.84 -12.48
N GLN A 38 10.79 -1.56 -11.84
CA GLN A 38 10.71 -0.67 -10.68
C GLN A 38 11.07 -1.40 -9.39
N GLN A 39 10.74 -2.70 -9.30
CA GLN A 39 11.15 -3.54 -8.18
C GLN A 39 12.67 -3.57 -8.02
N VAL A 40 13.43 -3.66 -9.14
CA VAL A 40 14.90 -3.56 -9.13
C VAL A 40 15.38 -2.25 -8.52
N LYS A 41 14.75 -1.14 -8.88
CA LYS A 41 15.12 0.19 -8.34
C LYS A 41 14.80 0.32 -6.87
N LEU A 42 13.64 -0.19 -6.45
CA LEU A 42 13.25 -0.18 -5.04
C LEU A 42 14.22 -1.03 -4.20
N LEU A 43 14.57 -2.23 -4.68
CA LEU A 43 15.52 -3.10 -3.99
C LEU A 43 16.88 -2.40 -3.76
N ARG A 44 17.42 -1.72 -4.80
CA ARG A 44 18.65 -0.95 -4.65
C ARG A 44 18.53 0.13 -3.58
N VAL A 45 17.43 0.88 -3.55
CA VAL A 45 17.20 1.89 -2.51
C VAL A 45 17.15 1.28 -1.12
N LEU A 46 16.51 0.11 -0.96
CA LEU A 46 16.44 -0.61 0.32
C LEU A 46 17.80 -1.16 0.79
N GLN A 47 18.67 -1.51 -0.15
CA GLN A 47 19.98 -2.08 0.18
C GLN A 47 21.05 -1.01 0.37
N GLU A 48 21.09 -0.02 -0.52
CA GLU A 48 22.16 0.97 -0.60
C GLU A 48 21.83 2.27 0.11
N GLN A 49 20.55 2.49 0.44
CA GLN A 49 20.02 3.76 0.99
C GLN A 49 20.37 4.96 0.10
N LYS A 50 20.42 4.73 -1.21
CA LYS A 50 20.78 5.74 -2.21
C LYS A 50 19.86 5.64 -3.41
N LEU A 51 19.65 6.76 -4.06
CA LEU A 51 18.94 6.85 -5.33
C LEU A 51 19.60 7.89 -6.24
N GLU A 52 19.26 7.81 -7.53
CA GLU A 52 19.65 8.80 -8.54
C GLU A 52 18.37 9.32 -9.21
N ARG A 53 18.38 10.62 -9.55
CA ARG A 53 17.32 11.20 -10.36
C ARG A 53 17.52 10.86 -11.83
N LEU A 54 16.43 10.75 -12.57
CA LEU A 54 16.53 10.65 -14.02
C LEU A 54 17.26 11.87 -14.60
N GLY A 55 18.22 11.62 -15.49
CA GLY A 55 19.07 12.66 -16.08
C GLY A 55 20.21 13.13 -15.19
N SER A 56 20.53 12.41 -14.11
CA SER A 56 21.66 12.70 -13.23
C SER A 56 22.29 11.42 -12.72
N ASN A 57 23.62 11.42 -12.60
CA ASN A 57 24.41 10.38 -11.95
C ASN A 57 24.74 10.74 -10.48
N GLN A 58 24.14 11.82 -9.95
CA GLN A 58 24.35 12.21 -8.56
C GLN A 58 23.62 11.24 -7.63
N SER A 59 24.39 10.57 -6.78
CA SER A 59 23.87 9.70 -5.74
C SER A 59 23.34 10.54 -4.59
N ILE A 60 22.08 10.29 -4.20
CA ILE A 60 21.36 10.98 -3.12
C ILE A 60 21.11 9.97 -2.02
N HIS A 61 21.60 10.22 -0.82
CA HIS A 61 21.33 9.38 0.33
C HIS A 61 19.87 9.55 0.79
N VAL A 62 19.19 8.42 1.04
CA VAL A 62 17.83 8.40 1.58
C VAL A 62 17.75 7.39 2.73
N ASP A 63 17.38 7.88 3.89
CA ASP A 63 17.03 7.06 5.04
C ASP A 63 15.51 7.10 5.19
N LEU A 64 14.84 5.97 5.04
CA LEU A 64 13.39 5.91 5.08
C LEU A 64 12.91 4.55 5.61
N ARG A 65 11.80 4.58 6.33
CA ARG A 65 11.08 3.38 6.72
C ARG A 65 10.06 3.04 5.64
N ILE A 66 10.04 1.77 5.20
CA ILE A 66 9.03 1.28 4.26
C ILE A 66 7.99 0.44 4.99
N ILE A 67 6.72 0.71 4.69
CA ILE A 67 5.59 -0.15 5.01
C ILE A 67 4.95 -0.51 3.67
N ALA A 68 4.88 -1.80 3.36
CA ALA A 68 4.27 -2.30 2.13
C ALA A 68 2.98 -3.06 2.46
N ALA A 69 1.92 -2.83 1.69
CA ALA A 69 0.69 -3.60 1.74
C ALA A 69 0.52 -4.40 0.46
N THR A 70 0.02 -5.62 0.59
CA THR A 70 -0.22 -6.55 -0.51
C THR A 70 -1.42 -7.43 -0.21
N LYS A 71 -2.16 -7.85 -1.24
CA LYS A 71 -3.25 -8.83 -1.13
C LYS A 71 -2.74 -10.27 -1.21
N PRO A 72 -1.96 -10.65 -2.25
CA PRO A 72 -1.38 -11.99 -2.33
C PRO A 72 -0.12 -12.13 -1.48
N ASP A 73 0.30 -13.36 -1.24
CA ASP A 73 1.62 -13.65 -0.68
C ASP A 73 2.72 -13.30 -1.70
N LEU A 74 3.65 -12.42 -1.33
CA LEU A 74 4.72 -11.96 -2.22
C LEU A 74 5.69 -13.07 -2.60
N LEU A 75 5.87 -14.10 -1.76
CA LEU A 75 6.73 -15.24 -2.09
C LEU A 75 6.05 -16.14 -3.13
N GLU A 76 4.72 -16.28 -3.09
CA GLU A 76 3.98 -16.98 -4.14
C GLU A 76 4.01 -16.21 -5.46
N GLU A 77 3.88 -14.88 -5.42
CA GLU A 77 4.04 -14.03 -6.59
C GLU A 77 5.45 -14.12 -7.20
N ALA A 78 6.47 -14.26 -6.34
CA ALA A 78 7.85 -14.46 -6.78
C ALA A 78 8.04 -15.82 -7.46
N ARG A 79 7.50 -16.90 -6.89
CA ARG A 79 7.52 -18.24 -7.52
C ARG A 79 6.80 -18.26 -8.87
N ALA A 80 5.77 -17.46 -9.03
CA ALA A 80 5.05 -17.27 -10.28
C ALA A 80 5.74 -16.32 -11.29
N GLY A 81 6.91 -15.75 -10.94
CA GLY A 81 7.69 -14.84 -11.79
C GLY A 81 7.12 -13.43 -11.92
N ARG A 82 6.10 -13.06 -11.13
CA ARG A 82 5.47 -11.74 -11.15
C ARG A 82 6.09 -10.76 -10.17
N PHE A 83 6.82 -11.26 -9.17
CA PHE A 83 7.55 -10.46 -8.21
C PHE A 83 8.98 -10.97 -8.05
N ARG A 84 9.93 -10.11 -7.66
CA ARG A 84 11.31 -10.52 -7.42
C ARG A 84 11.44 -11.15 -6.04
N GLU A 85 12.06 -12.30 -5.99
CA GLU A 85 12.26 -13.04 -4.75
C GLU A 85 13.11 -12.27 -3.74
N ASP A 86 14.18 -11.64 -4.21
CA ASP A 86 15.09 -10.84 -3.38
C ASP A 86 14.39 -9.63 -2.73
N LEU A 87 13.49 -8.97 -3.46
CA LEU A 87 12.67 -7.89 -2.92
C LEU A 87 11.62 -8.40 -1.94
N ALA A 88 10.98 -9.55 -2.24
CA ALA A 88 10.00 -10.16 -1.34
C ALA A 88 10.62 -10.46 0.03
N TYR A 89 11.80 -11.09 0.07
CA TYR A 89 12.52 -11.35 1.33
C TYR A 89 12.93 -10.06 2.04
N ARG A 90 13.31 -9.02 1.32
CA ARG A 90 13.71 -7.74 1.92
C ARG A 90 12.54 -6.99 2.54
N LEU A 91 11.32 -7.13 2.00
CA LEU A 91 10.10 -6.53 2.54
C LEU A 91 9.50 -7.37 3.68
N ASN A 92 9.65 -8.69 3.63
CA ASN A 92 9.02 -9.62 4.57
C ASN A 92 9.83 -9.81 5.88
N VAL A 93 10.31 -8.71 6.47
CA VAL A 93 11.05 -8.73 7.75
C VAL A 93 10.10 -8.79 8.94
N ALA A 94 9.01 -8.04 8.89
CA ALA A 94 7.95 -8.06 9.91
C ALA A 94 6.60 -8.05 9.18
N GLN A 95 5.85 -9.13 9.37
CA GLN A 95 4.55 -9.31 8.72
C GLN A 95 3.41 -9.06 9.68
N LEU A 96 2.48 -8.22 9.28
CA LEU A 96 1.19 -8.02 9.94
C LEU A 96 0.08 -8.55 9.03
N ARG A 97 -0.54 -9.65 9.41
CA ARG A 97 -1.69 -10.19 8.71
C ARG A 97 -2.97 -9.54 9.21
N LEU A 98 -3.71 -8.92 8.30
CA LEU A 98 -5.05 -8.41 8.58
C LEU A 98 -6.07 -9.54 8.30
N PRO A 99 -6.80 -10.04 9.32
CA PRO A 99 -7.78 -11.08 9.09
C PRO A 99 -8.95 -10.54 8.25
N PRO A 100 -9.53 -11.35 7.36
CA PRO A 100 -10.74 -10.97 6.62
C PRO A 100 -11.93 -10.83 7.59
N LEU A 101 -12.98 -10.12 7.14
CA LEU A 101 -14.13 -9.80 8.00
C LEU A 101 -14.85 -11.06 8.53
N ARG A 102 -14.85 -12.17 7.78
CA ARG A 102 -15.39 -13.47 8.23
C ARG A 102 -14.66 -14.07 9.44
N GLU A 103 -13.42 -13.67 9.69
CA GLU A 103 -12.60 -14.11 10.84
C GLU A 103 -12.71 -13.17 12.05
N ARG A 104 -13.40 -12.01 11.89
CA ARG A 104 -13.63 -11.01 12.94
C ARG A 104 -15.08 -10.52 12.93
N ARG A 105 -16.00 -11.48 13.05
CA ARG A 105 -17.46 -11.22 12.92
C ARG A 105 -18.01 -10.28 13.99
N GLU A 106 -17.33 -10.19 15.15
CA GLU A 106 -17.63 -9.26 16.22
C GLU A 106 -17.49 -7.79 15.80
N ASP A 107 -16.70 -7.49 14.79
CA ASP A 107 -16.53 -6.12 14.28
C ASP A 107 -17.68 -5.70 13.35
N ILE A 108 -18.47 -6.64 12.82
CA ILE A 108 -19.51 -6.37 11.82
C ILE A 108 -20.52 -5.35 12.32
N PRO A 109 -21.10 -5.46 13.54
CA PRO A 109 -22.04 -4.46 14.03
C PRO A 109 -21.45 -3.06 14.12
N LEU A 110 -20.23 -2.95 14.66
CA LEU A 110 -19.52 -1.66 14.82
C LEU A 110 -19.22 -1.02 13.47
N LEU A 111 -18.74 -1.82 12.50
CA LEU A 111 -18.47 -1.35 11.15
C LEU A 111 -19.74 -0.92 10.43
N PHE A 112 -20.83 -1.67 10.61
CA PHE A 112 -22.12 -1.28 10.05
C PHE A 112 -22.55 0.08 10.58
N ASP A 113 -22.56 0.27 11.90
CA ASP A 113 -22.97 1.53 12.54
C ASP A 113 -22.10 2.70 12.06
N HIS A 114 -20.79 2.51 11.99
CA HIS A 114 -19.86 3.53 11.51
C HIS A 114 -20.17 3.95 10.05
N PHE A 115 -20.29 3.00 9.14
CA PHE A 115 -20.54 3.29 7.73
C PHE A 115 -21.95 3.80 7.48
N ALA A 116 -22.94 3.31 8.22
CA ALA A 116 -24.32 3.77 8.13
C ALA A 116 -24.44 5.24 8.58
N GLN A 117 -23.81 5.61 9.70
CA GLN A 117 -23.77 7.01 10.16
C GLN A 117 -23.06 7.92 9.15
N SER A 118 -21.87 7.51 8.67
CA SER A 118 -21.15 8.28 7.66
C SER A 118 -21.96 8.48 6.36
N ALA A 119 -22.69 7.45 5.94
CA ALA A 119 -23.59 7.54 4.78
C ALA A 119 -24.79 8.47 5.05
N ALA A 120 -25.36 8.41 6.26
CA ALA A 120 -26.49 9.26 6.66
C ALA A 120 -26.11 10.74 6.65
N GLU A 121 -24.98 11.10 7.23
CA GLU A 121 -24.45 12.46 7.21
C GLU A 121 -24.29 12.98 5.78
N ARG A 122 -23.71 12.18 4.91
CA ARG A 122 -23.50 12.55 3.50
C ARG A 122 -24.81 12.71 2.72
N LEU A 123 -25.85 11.93 3.07
CA LEU A 123 -27.14 11.91 2.38
C LEU A 123 -28.20 12.79 3.05
N GLY A 124 -27.91 13.39 4.21
CA GLY A 124 -28.87 14.17 4.99
C GLY A 124 -30.06 13.34 5.48
N ARG A 125 -29.82 12.07 5.86
CA ARG A 125 -30.86 11.13 6.32
C ARG A 125 -30.52 10.59 7.70
N ASN A 126 -31.53 10.17 8.44
CA ASN A 126 -31.32 9.43 9.69
C ASN A 126 -31.12 7.95 9.41
N VAL A 127 -30.26 7.32 10.22
CA VAL A 127 -30.08 5.86 10.22
C VAL A 127 -30.99 5.26 11.28
N GLU A 128 -31.79 4.27 10.91
CA GLU A 128 -32.50 3.43 11.85
C GLU A 128 -31.56 2.31 12.35
N PRO A 129 -31.62 1.97 13.66
CA PRO A 129 -30.88 0.84 14.20
C PRO A 129 -31.22 -0.47 13.48
N LEU A 130 -30.24 -1.37 13.33
CA LEU A 130 -30.48 -2.70 12.80
C LEU A 130 -31.47 -3.47 13.66
N SER A 131 -32.47 -4.06 13.01
CA SER A 131 -33.31 -5.09 13.68
C SER A 131 -32.45 -6.37 13.90
N GLY A 132 -32.84 -7.19 14.88
CA GLY A 132 -32.16 -8.46 15.13
C GLY A 132 -32.12 -9.39 13.92
N ALA A 133 -33.15 -9.39 13.08
CA ALA A 133 -33.18 -10.16 11.84
C ALA A 133 -32.16 -9.67 10.80
N GLN A 134 -32.00 -8.34 10.67
CA GLN A 134 -31.01 -7.76 9.77
C GLN A 134 -29.58 -8.02 10.25
N LEU A 135 -29.34 -7.86 11.55
CA LEU A 135 -28.05 -8.21 12.16
C LEU A 135 -27.73 -9.69 11.97
N GLY A 136 -28.69 -10.59 12.18
CA GLY A 136 -28.50 -12.02 11.92
C GLY A 136 -28.08 -12.33 10.49
N ARG A 137 -28.64 -11.65 9.48
CA ARG A 137 -28.23 -11.78 8.08
C ARG A 137 -26.79 -11.32 7.83
N LEU A 138 -26.39 -10.19 8.41
CA LEU A 138 -25.02 -9.66 8.31
C LEU A 138 -24.01 -10.62 8.92
N LEU A 139 -24.33 -11.18 10.11
CA LEU A 139 -23.46 -12.12 10.81
C LEU A 139 -23.37 -13.49 10.11
N SER A 140 -24.42 -13.91 9.38
CA SER A 140 -24.43 -15.19 8.64
C SER A 140 -23.81 -15.11 7.25
N HIS A 141 -23.54 -13.91 6.73
CA HIS A 141 -22.89 -13.73 5.42
C HIS A 141 -21.42 -14.15 5.48
N ASP A 142 -20.89 -14.74 4.39
CA ASP A 142 -19.53 -15.28 4.36
C ASP A 142 -18.42 -14.23 4.22
N TRP A 143 -18.78 -13.03 3.77
CA TRP A 143 -17.80 -11.93 3.59
C TRP A 143 -16.53 -12.41 2.88
N PRO A 144 -16.65 -12.83 1.61
CA PRO A 144 -15.56 -13.41 0.83
C PRO A 144 -14.37 -12.48 0.63
#